data_8998ffb8006762d2b2067bbdc65ea76b
#
_entry.id   8998ffb8006762d2b2067bbdc65ea76b
#
_cell.length_a   1.000
_cell.length_b   1.000
_cell.length_c   1.000
_cell.angle_alpha   90.00
_cell.angle_beta   90.00
_cell.angle_gamma   90.00
#
_symmetry.space_group_name_H-M   'P 1'
#
loop_
_entity.id
_entity.type
_entity.pdbx_description
1 polymer ?
#
loop_
_entity_poly.entity_id
_entity_poly.type
_entity_poly.pdbx_seq_one_letter_code
_entity_poly.pdbx_strand_id
1 'polypeptide(L)'
;MVNPSVSRLRTGGVEELTVTGRRSGQPRRVPVIPVQVGTHRYLVAPFGESGWVQNLRAAGEGQLHGHGQPEHFVAHEIAVDQRAEVIDGYRKIAGRSVERCFRSLPDPGDHPVFEIESRLDAAAG
;
A
#
# COMPACT_ATOMS: atom_id res chain seq x y z
N MET A 1 -1.72 -3.30 -27.05
CA MET A 1 -1.63 -4.27 -25.96
C MET A 1 -1.95 -3.61 -24.64
N VAL A 2 -2.81 -4.23 -23.89
CA VAL A 2 -3.18 -3.67 -22.59
C VAL A 2 -2.08 -3.94 -21.58
N ASN A 3 -1.62 -2.89 -20.95
CA ASN A 3 -0.64 -3.01 -19.89
C ASN A 3 -1.33 -3.57 -18.64
N PRO A 4 -0.87 -4.71 -18.09
CA PRO A 4 -1.49 -5.28 -16.89
C PRO A 4 -1.54 -4.30 -15.72
N SER A 5 -0.56 -3.42 -15.63
CA SER A 5 -0.56 -2.40 -14.59
C SER A 5 -1.75 -1.47 -14.70
N VAL A 6 -2.12 -1.11 -15.93
CA VAL A 6 -3.27 -0.24 -16.18
C VAL A 6 -4.55 -0.92 -15.71
N SER A 7 -4.70 -2.22 -15.98
CA SER A 7 -5.86 -2.97 -15.51
C SER A 7 -5.96 -2.94 -13.99
N ARG A 8 -4.85 -3.14 -13.31
CA ARG A 8 -4.82 -3.13 -11.84
C ARG A 8 -5.24 -1.78 -11.29
N LEU A 9 -4.78 -0.72 -11.95
CA LEU A 9 -5.04 0.64 -11.50
C LEU A 9 -6.51 1.00 -11.54
N ARG A 10 -7.20 0.51 -12.56
CA ARG A 10 -8.60 0.86 -12.72
C ARG A 10 -9.52 0.18 -11.73
N THR A 11 -9.08 -0.91 -11.13
CA THR A 11 -9.95 -1.67 -10.23
C THR A 11 -10.12 -1.02 -8.89
N GLY A 12 -9.06 -0.42 -8.35
CA GLY A 12 -9.10 0.12 -6.99
C GLY A 12 -9.54 -0.91 -5.98
N GLY A 13 -9.39 -2.18 -6.31
CA GLY A 13 -9.94 -3.26 -5.52
C GLY A 13 -9.05 -3.69 -4.37
N VAL A 14 -9.65 -4.49 -3.50
CA VAL A 14 -8.94 -5.05 -2.35
C VAL A 14 -7.99 -6.13 -2.82
N GLU A 15 -6.76 -6.07 -2.33
CA GLU A 15 -5.76 -7.11 -2.54
C GLU A 15 -5.25 -7.58 -1.19
N GLU A 16 -4.72 -8.79 -1.17
CA GLU A 16 -4.16 -9.33 0.07
C GLU A 16 -2.68 -8.98 0.15
N LEU A 17 -2.31 -8.28 1.20
CA LEU A 17 -0.91 -7.99 1.49
C LEU A 17 -0.37 -9.12 2.37
N THR A 18 0.75 -9.71 1.98
CA THR A 18 1.48 -10.66 2.80
C THR A 18 2.81 -10.05 3.17
N VAL A 19 3.09 -9.99 4.45
CA VAL A 19 4.34 -9.42 4.96
C VAL A 19 4.83 -10.27 6.13
N THR A 20 6.15 -10.38 6.28
CA THR A 20 6.73 -11.15 7.37
C THR A 20 6.49 -10.44 8.71
N GLY A 21 5.98 -11.17 9.69
CA GLY A 21 5.78 -10.64 11.03
C GLY A 21 7.12 -10.33 11.67
N ARG A 22 7.26 -9.11 12.17
CA ARG A 22 8.54 -8.64 12.71
C ARG A 22 8.99 -9.37 13.98
N ARG A 23 8.04 -10.01 14.66
CA ARG A 23 8.36 -10.74 15.90
C ARG A 23 8.39 -12.24 15.67
N SER A 24 7.41 -12.77 14.93
CA SER A 24 7.26 -14.21 14.76
C SER A 24 8.06 -14.77 13.59
N GLY A 25 8.40 -13.93 12.60
CA GLY A 25 9.01 -14.40 11.36
C GLY A 25 8.03 -15.12 10.44
N GLN A 26 6.76 -15.21 10.85
CA GLN A 26 5.73 -15.89 10.07
C GLN A 26 5.01 -14.92 9.15
N PRO A 27 4.51 -15.40 8.00
CA PRO A 27 3.75 -14.54 7.10
C PRO A 27 2.46 -14.06 7.74
N ARG A 28 2.17 -12.77 7.59
CA ARG A 28 0.94 -12.14 8.05
C ARG A 28 0.20 -11.59 6.87
N ARG A 29 -1.11 -11.78 6.82
CA ARG A 29 -1.94 -11.36 5.70
C ARG A 29 -2.96 -10.34 6.15
N VAL A 30 -3.19 -9.33 5.32
CA VAL A 30 -4.14 -8.28 5.63
C VAL A 30 -4.69 -7.73 4.31
N PRO A 31 -5.99 -7.38 4.25
CA PRO A 31 -6.54 -6.75 3.05
C PRO A 31 -6.12 -5.28 2.98
N VAL A 32 -5.73 -4.86 1.79
CA VAL A 32 -5.35 -3.47 1.53
C VAL A 32 -5.95 -3.05 0.18
N ILE A 33 -5.98 -1.74 -0.07
CA ILE A 33 -6.41 -1.18 -1.34
C ILE A 33 -5.25 -0.37 -1.91
N PRO A 34 -4.45 -0.94 -2.79
CA PRO A 34 -3.34 -0.19 -3.40
C PRO A 34 -3.88 0.95 -4.25
N VAL A 35 -3.16 2.06 -4.26
CA VAL A 35 -3.56 3.23 -5.05
C VAL A 35 -2.40 3.64 -5.95
N GLN A 36 -2.73 4.11 -7.15
CA GLN A 36 -1.72 4.68 -8.03
C GLN A 36 -1.91 6.19 -8.12
N VAL A 37 -0.81 6.90 -8.00
CA VAL A 37 -0.77 8.35 -8.22
C VAL A 37 0.40 8.58 -9.17
N GLY A 38 0.11 9.14 -10.34
CA GLY A 38 1.13 9.27 -11.37
C GLY A 38 1.55 7.90 -11.87
N THR A 39 2.86 7.65 -11.85
CA THR A 39 3.42 6.37 -12.30
C THR A 39 3.77 5.45 -11.14
N HIS A 40 3.49 5.85 -9.92
CA HIS A 40 3.86 5.10 -8.73
C HIS A 40 2.64 4.53 -8.02
N ARG A 41 2.83 3.40 -7.33
CA ARG A 41 1.80 2.78 -6.53
C ARG A 41 2.14 2.90 -5.07
N TYR A 42 1.10 2.94 -4.24
CA TYR A 42 1.27 3.17 -2.81
C TYR A 42 0.32 2.33 -1.99
N LEU A 43 0.72 2.07 -0.75
CA LEU A 43 -0.16 1.51 0.27
C LEU A 43 -0.34 2.58 1.35
N VAL A 44 -1.60 2.87 1.67
CA VAL A 44 -1.96 3.87 2.68
C VAL A 44 -2.55 3.16 3.89
N ALA A 45 -2.14 3.60 5.08
CA ALA A 45 -2.63 3.02 6.34
C ALA A 45 -3.77 3.86 6.90
N PRO A 46 -5.04 3.48 6.67
CA PRO A 46 -6.16 4.28 7.16
C PRO A 46 -6.29 4.27 8.68
N PHE A 47 -5.85 3.19 9.33
CA PHE A 47 -5.95 3.07 10.79
C PHE A 47 -4.68 3.52 11.52
N GLY A 48 -3.73 4.14 10.79
CA GLY A 48 -2.50 4.62 11.40
C GLY A 48 -1.44 3.54 11.58
N GLU A 49 -0.75 3.57 12.71
CA GLU A 49 0.35 2.66 13.01
C GLU A 49 -0.16 1.27 13.38
N SER A 50 -0.67 0.55 12.40
CA SER A 50 -1.18 -0.80 12.61
C SER A 50 -0.08 -1.84 12.51
N GLY A 51 -0.42 -3.09 12.80
CA GLY A 51 0.56 -4.17 12.78
C GLY A 51 1.24 -4.36 11.43
N TRP A 52 0.46 -4.29 10.33
CA TRP A 52 1.05 -4.50 9.01
C TRP A 52 2.03 -3.37 8.64
N VAL A 53 1.76 -2.16 9.12
CA VAL A 53 2.65 -1.03 8.88
C VAL A 53 4.00 -1.28 9.52
N GLN A 54 3.98 -1.70 10.77
CA GLN A 54 5.21 -1.96 11.50
C GLN A 54 5.98 -3.14 10.92
N ASN A 55 5.26 -4.18 10.49
CA ASN A 55 5.87 -5.33 9.83
C ASN A 55 6.51 -4.94 8.51
N LEU A 56 5.80 -4.16 7.70
CA LEU A 56 6.32 -3.74 6.39
C LEU A 56 7.53 -2.82 6.54
N ARG A 57 7.48 -1.92 7.52
CA ARG A 57 8.61 -1.04 7.80
C ARG A 57 9.85 -1.84 8.17
N ALA A 58 9.67 -2.88 8.97
CA ALA A 58 10.78 -3.73 9.39
C ALA A 58 11.31 -4.59 8.26
N ALA A 59 10.41 -5.15 7.44
CA ALA A 59 10.80 -6.06 6.36
C ALA A 59 11.31 -5.33 5.12
N GLY A 60 10.74 -4.18 4.80
CA GLY A 60 11.09 -3.43 3.59
C GLY A 60 10.57 -4.03 2.30
N GLU A 61 9.81 -5.11 2.36
CA GLU A 61 9.28 -5.80 1.19
C GLU A 61 8.08 -6.65 1.58
N GLY A 62 7.30 -7.02 0.58
CA GLY A 62 6.14 -7.87 0.80
C GLY A 62 5.60 -8.40 -0.50
N GLN A 63 4.39 -8.94 -0.46
CA GLN A 63 3.70 -9.46 -1.63
C GLN A 63 2.27 -8.95 -1.66
N LEU A 64 1.78 -8.67 -2.86
CA LEU A 64 0.37 -8.37 -3.10
C LEU A 64 -0.24 -9.48 -3.93
N HIS A 65 -1.41 -9.95 -3.53
CA HIS A 65 -2.13 -10.99 -4.23
C HIS A 65 -3.57 -10.50 -4.47
N GLY A 66 -3.86 -10.16 -5.71
CA GLY A 66 -5.19 -9.72 -6.09
C GLY A 66 -5.75 -10.55 -7.22
N HIS A 67 -4.99 -10.62 -8.31
CA HIS A 67 -5.40 -11.33 -9.52
C HIS A 67 -4.21 -12.14 -10.02
N GLY A 68 -4.36 -13.44 -10.11
CA GLY A 68 -3.32 -14.30 -10.65
C GLY A 68 -2.15 -14.47 -9.70
N GLN A 69 -0.94 -14.28 -10.23
CA GLN A 69 0.27 -14.53 -9.47
C GLN A 69 0.53 -13.46 -8.42
N PRO A 70 1.05 -13.85 -7.25
CA PRO A 70 1.47 -12.86 -6.25
C PRO A 70 2.58 -11.97 -6.83
N GLU A 71 2.54 -10.71 -6.47
CA GLU A 71 3.54 -9.76 -6.90
C GLU A 71 4.44 -9.41 -5.73
N HIS A 72 5.74 -9.66 -5.88
CA HIS A 72 6.73 -9.24 -4.88
C HIS A 72 7.08 -7.77 -5.10
N PHE A 73 7.17 -7.01 -4.03
CA PHE A 73 7.51 -5.59 -4.13
C PHE A 73 8.47 -5.18 -3.03
N VAL A 74 9.18 -4.08 -3.29
CA VAL A 74 9.99 -3.38 -2.30
C VAL A 74 9.19 -2.16 -1.86
N ALA A 75 9.23 -1.84 -0.56
CA ALA A 75 8.45 -0.75 0.01
C ALA A 75 9.36 0.34 0.56
N HIS A 76 8.98 1.59 0.31
CA HIS A 76 9.68 2.76 0.85
C HIS A 76 8.65 3.68 1.48
N GLU A 77 8.77 3.90 2.77
CA GLU A 77 7.87 4.83 3.47
C GLU A 77 8.20 6.26 3.04
N ILE A 78 7.18 7.00 2.60
CA ILE A 78 7.41 8.36 2.12
C ILE A 78 7.27 9.37 3.25
N ALA A 79 7.92 10.53 3.06
CA ALA A 79 7.91 11.59 4.05
C ALA A 79 6.50 12.14 4.25
N VAL A 80 6.26 12.67 5.44
CA VAL A 80 4.93 13.19 5.81
C VAL A 80 4.43 14.25 4.84
N ASP A 81 5.31 15.14 4.41
CA ASP A 81 4.94 16.24 3.53
C ASP A 81 4.60 15.79 2.10
N GLN A 82 4.84 14.53 1.78
CA GLN A 82 4.53 13.97 0.48
C GLN A 82 3.29 13.09 0.48
N ARG A 83 2.65 12.93 1.63
CA ARG A 83 1.55 11.98 1.77
C ARG A 83 0.19 12.50 1.33
N ALA A 84 -0.04 13.80 1.41
CA ALA A 84 -1.38 14.36 1.20
C ALA A 84 -1.99 13.97 -0.14
N GLU A 85 -1.23 14.10 -1.22
CA GLU A 85 -1.70 13.78 -2.55
C GLU A 85 -2.06 12.30 -2.70
N VAL A 86 -1.22 11.44 -2.13
CA VAL A 86 -1.45 9.99 -2.16
C VAL A 86 -2.69 9.64 -1.36
N ILE A 87 -2.84 10.23 -0.18
CA ILE A 87 -3.99 9.99 0.68
C ILE A 87 -5.28 10.43 -0.02
N ASP A 88 -5.26 11.57 -0.70
CA ASP A 88 -6.42 12.03 -1.46
C ASP A 88 -6.82 11.03 -2.52
N GLY A 89 -5.84 10.51 -3.26
CA GLY A 89 -6.10 9.48 -4.27
C GLY A 89 -6.67 8.21 -3.66
N TYR A 90 -6.14 7.80 -2.53
CA TYR A 90 -6.60 6.62 -1.81
C TYR A 90 -8.05 6.78 -1.36
N ARG A 91 -8.40 7.94 -0.78
CA ARG A 91 -9.76 8.18 -0.29
C ARG A 91 -10.79 8.13 -1.40
N LYS A 92 -10.44 8.58 -2.60
CA LYS A 92 -11.34 8.52 -3.75
C LYS A 92 -11.65 7.08 -4.14
N ILE A 93 -10.66 6.20 -4.06
CA ILE A 93 -10.83 4.80 -4.42
C ILE A 93 -11.51 4.00 -3.31
N ALA A 94 -11.04 4.17 -2.08
CA ALA A 94 -11.56 3.40 -0.95
C ALA A 94 -12.96 3.86 -0.53
N GLY A 95 -13.29 5.12 -0.79
CA GLY A 95 -14.64 5.63 -0.58
C GLY A 95 -15.03 5.77 0.87
N ARG A 96 -16.34 5.61 1.10
CA ARG A 96 -16.91 5.86 2.43
C ARG A 96 -16.36 4.96 3.52
N SER A 97 -15.89 3.79 3.16
CA SER A 97 -15.42 2.81 4.15
C SER A 97 -14.27 3.34 5.00
N VAL A 98 -13.49 4.27 4.46
CA VAL A 98 -12.33 4.80 5.19
C VAL A 98 -12.52 6.24 5.68
N GLU A 99 -13.61 6.90 5.31
CA GLU A 99 -13.79 8.31 5.69
C GLU A 99 -13.83 8.51 7.21
N ARG A 100 -14.39 7.57 7.93
CA ARG A 100 -14.41 7.63 9.40
C ARG A 100 -12.98 7.64 9.94
N CYS A 101 -12.09 6.86 9.33
CA CYS A 101 -10.69 6.81 9.76
C CYS A 101 -10.02 8.17 9.64
N PHE A 102 -10.29 8.86 8.53
CA PHE A 102 -9.66 10.16 8.29
C PHE A 102 -10.32 11.28 9.10
N ARG A 103 -11.57 11.10 9.50
CA ARG A 103 -12.19 12.05 10.44
C ARG A 103 -11.60 11.91 11.83
N SER A 104 -11.30 10.69 12.23
CA SER A 104 -10.69 10.43 13.55
C SER A 104 -9.23 10.83 13.57
N LEU A 105 -8.52 10.62 12.45
CA LEU A 105 -7.10 10.93 12.30
C LEU A 105 -6.93 11.78 11.04
N PRO A 106 -7.21 13.10 11.12
CA PRO A 106 -7.15 13.93 9.91
C PRO A 106 -5.75 14.30 9.45
N ASP A 107 -4.74 14.16 10.29
CA ASP A 107 -3.39 14.59 9.98
C ASP A 107 -2.68 13.54 9.10
N PRO A 108 -2.13 13.93 7.94
CA PRO A 108 -1.34 12.99 7.12
C PRO A 108 -0.20 12.32 7.89
N GLY A 109 0.31 12.97 8.91
CA GLY A 109 1.36 12.40 9.74
C GLY A 109 0.94 11.14 10.47
N ASP A 110 -0.36 10.96 10.69
CA ASP A 110 -0.90 9.80 11.39
C ASP A 110 -1.18 8.62 10.45
N HIS A 111 -0.96 8.79 9.15
CA HIS A 111 -1.24 7.75 8.15
C HIS A 111 0.03 7.40 7.38
N PRO A 112 0.77 6.40 7.84
CA PRO A 112 1.93 5.94 7.07
C PRO A 112 1.56 5.58 5.64
N VAL A 113 2.41 5.96 4.70
CA VAL A 113 2.22 5.68 3.29
C VAL A 113 3.52 5.10 2.75
N PHE A 114 3.41 3.98 2.04
CA PHE A 114 4.56 3.32 1.44
C PHE A 114 4.43 3.35 -0.06
N GLU A 115 5.47 3.83 -0.72
CA GLU A 115 5.59 3.64 -2.16
C GLU A 115 6.04 2.20 -2.37
N ILE A 116 5.38 1.49 -3.29
CA ILE A 116 5.74 0.11 -3.59
C ILE A 116 6.23 0.01 -5.03
N GLU A 117 7.29 -0.75 -5.20
CA GLU A 117 7.92 -0.93 -6.49
C GLU A 117 8.07 -2.43 -6.74
N SER A 118 7.66 -2.88 -7.93
CA SER A 118 7.80 -4.28 -8.28
C SER A 118 9.25 -4.70 -8.11
N ARG A 119 9.46 -5.85 -7.51
CA ARG A 119 10.80 -6.36 -7.29
C ARG A 119 11.57 -6.55 -8.59
N LEU A 120 10.85 -6.88 -9.66
CA LEU A 120 11.47 -7.01 -10.98
C LEU A 120 11.98 -5.66 -11.48
N ASP A 121 11.19 -4.60 -11.26
CA ASP A 121 11.59 -3.24 -11.65
C ASP A 121 12.77 -2.77 -10.81
N ALA A 122 12.72 -3.03 -9.52
CA ALA A 122 13.80 -2.66 -8.62
C ALA A 122 15.10 -3.38 -8.98
N ALA A 123 15.00 -4.65 -9.35
CA ALA A 123 16.18 -5.43 -9.74
C ALA A 123 16.74 -4.97 -11.08
N ALA A 124 15.87 -4.51 -11.98
CA ALA A 124 16.30 -4.03 -13.30
C ALA A 124 16.89 -2.62 -13.22
N GLY A 125 16.49 -1.86 -12.24
CA GLY A 125 16.99 -0.52 -12.02
C GLY A 125 18.31 -0.53 -11.30
#